data_c60429d4807cedb92458a9e2257ff1a4
#
_entry.id   c60429d4807cedb92458a9e2257ff1a4
#
_cell.length_a   1.000
_cell.length_b   1.000
_cell.length_c   1.000
_cell.angle_alpha   90.00
_cell.angle_beta   90.00
_cell.angle_gamma   90.00
#
_symmetry.space_group_name_H-M   'P 1'
#
loop_
_entity.id
_entity.type
_entity.pdbx_description
1 polymer ?
#
loop_
_entity_poly.entity_id
_entity_poly.type
_entity_poly.pdbx_seq_one_letter_code
_entity_poly.pdbx_strand_id
1 'polypeptide(L)'
;MATITFTFANKVNTSLQALSNTASRDNVYFKDTANNIHFVGECTAISTDKKTITVDVGSGTTRQTPTTSDFVFFGKNNKINSSALLGYYAEVTMKTLSDFRTTEMELFSVGANISESSK
;
A
#
# COMPACT_ATOMS: atom_id res chain seq x y z
N MET A 1 -1.41 -2.34 -22.82
CA MET A 1 -1.19 -1.61 -21.55
C MET A 1 -1.68 -0.18 -21.75
N ALA A 2 -2.60 0.25 -20.94
CA ALA A 2 -3.00 1.65 -20.88
C ALA A 2 -2.20 2.35 -19.78
N THR A 3 -1.53 3.43 -20.12
CA THR A 3 -0.71 4.19 -19.17
C THR A 3 -1.18 5.63 -19.07
N ILE A 4 -1.07 6.18 -17.86
CA ILE A 4 -1.31 7.60 -17.58
C ILE A 4 -0.02 8.20 -17.03
N THR A 5 0.29 9.41 -17.43
CA THR A 5 1.47 10.14 -16.97
C THR A 5 1.05 11.34 -16.14
N PHE A 6 1.62 11.47 -14.93
CA PHE A 6 1.42 12.59 -14.04
C PHE A 6 2.69 13.40 -13.92
N THR A 7 2.57 14.72 -14.07
CA THR A 7 3.68 15.66 -13.88
C THR A 7 3.39 16.56 -12.67
N PHE A 8 4.32 16.62 -11.74
CA PHE A 8 4.20 17.38 -10.50
C PHE A 8 5.14 18.60 -10.51
N ALA A 9 4.74 19.65 -9.81
CA ALA A 9 5.57 20.84 -9.61
C ALA A 9 6.85 20.52 -8.80
N ASN A 10 6.72 19.66 -7.80
CA ASN A 10 7.80 19.22 -6.92
C ASN A 10 8.23 17.79 -7.23
N LYS A 11 9.43 17.42 -6.78
CA LYS A 11 9.93 16.05 -6.91
C LYS A 11 9.06 15.09 -6.10
N VAL A 12 8.77 13.93 -6.66
CA VAL A 12 8.10 12.84 -5.94
C VAL A 12 8.99 12.30 -4.81
N ASN A 13 8.36 11.70 -3.81
CA ASN A 13 9.07 11.10 -2.69
C ASN A 13 10.03 10.00 -3.18
N THR A 14 11.24 9.99 -2.63
CA THR A 14 12.29 9.03 -3.01
C THR A 14 11.97 7.59 -2.67
N SER A 15 10.99 7.34 -1.80
CA SER A 15 10.53 5.99 -1.46
C SER A 15 9.61 5.36 -2.50
N LEU A 16 9.12 6.14 -3.49
CA LEU A 16 8.31 5.61 -4.59
C LEU A 16 9.16 4.69 -5.48
N GLN A 17 8.66 3.49 -5.72
CA GLN A 17 9.32 2.47 -6.53
C GLN A 17 8.56 2.15 -7.80
N ALA A 18 9.29 2.17 -8.92
CA ALA A 18 8.81 1.86 -10.25
C ALA A 18 9.73 0.79 -10.88
N LEU A 19 9.77 -0.40 -10.28
CA LEU A 19 10.62 -1.48 -10.76
C LEU A 19 9.98 -2.23 -11.93
N SER A 20 10.81 -2.87 -12.74
CA SER A 20 10.34 -3.68 -13.87
C SER A 20 9.53 -4.91 -13.43
N ASN A 21 9.77 -5.40 -12.22
CA ASN A 21 8.99 -6.48 -11.63
C ASN A 21 7.67 -5.95 -11.08
N THR A 22 6.55 -6.46 -11.56
CA THR A 22 5.20 -6.06 -11.13
C THR A 22 4.96 -6.22 -9.63
N ALA A 23 5.62 -7.19 -8.99
CA ALA A 23 5.50 -7.41 -7.54
C ALA A 23 6.14 -6.29 -6.70
N SER A 24 7.04 -5.50 -7.29
CA SER A 24 7.81 -4.46 -6.58
C SER A 24 7.36 -3.03 -6.90
N ARG A 25 6.30 -2.89 -7.69
CA ARG A 25 5.75 -1.58 -8.06
C ARG A 25 4.83 -1.06 -6.97
N ASP A 26 4.95 0.22 -6.67
CA ASP A 26 4.03 0.87 -5.74
C ASP A 26 2.70 1.18 -6.42
N ASN A 27 1.64 1.13 -5.66
CA ASN A 27 0.29 1.46 -6.09
C ASN A 27 0.05 2.97 -5.98
N VAL A 28 -0.54 3.56 -7.02
CA VAL A 28 -0.87 4.98 -7.07
C VAL A 28 -2.37 5.17 -6.87
N TYR A 29 -2.70 6.11 -6.01
CA TYR A 29 -4.07 6.51 -5.66
C TYR A 29 -4.22 8.01 -5.77
N PHE A 30 -5.45 8.48 -5.87
CA PHE A 30 -5.75 9.88 -5.67
C PHE A 30 -6.97 10.04 -4.76
N LYS A 31 -7.02 11.19 -4.12
CA LYS A 31 -8.12 11.62 -3.29
C LYS A 31 -8.81 12.79 -3.98
N ASP A 32 -10.10 12.66 -4.25
CA ASP A 32 -10.89 13.70 -4.86
C ASP A 32 -11.30 14.79 -3.86
N THR A 33 -11.92 15.86 -4.35
CA THR A 33 -12.40 16.98 -3.53
C THR A 33 -13.52 16.58 -2.56
N ALA A 34 -14.20 15.46 -2.82
CA ALA A 34 -15.24 14.90 -1.94
C ALA A 34 -14.65 13.93 -0.88
N ASN A 35 -13.32 13.83 -0.78
CA ASN A 35 -12.58 12.93 0.12
C ASN A 35 -12.68 11.44 -0.21
N ASN A 36 -13.11 11.05 -1.40
CA ASN A 36 -13.07 9.66 -1.83
C ASN A 36 -11.68 9.29 -2.34
N ILE A 37 -11.26 8.07 -2.05
CA ILE A 37 -9.99 7.52 -2.50
C ILE A 37 -10.22 6.60 -3.70
N HIS A 38 -9.49 6.86 -4.78
CA HIS A 38 -9.56 6.12 -6.02
C HIS A 38 -8.21 5.49 -6.33
N PHE A 39 -8.23 4.21 -6.71
CA PHE A 39 -7.05 3.52 -7.20
C PHE A 39 -6.82 3.83 -8.67
N VAL A 40 -5.63 4.27 -9.03
CA VAL A 40 -5.24 4.57 -10.42
C VAL A 40 -4.57 3.38 -11.08
N GLY A 41 -3.53 2.86 -10.47
CA GLY A 41 -2.75 1.77 -11.04
C GLY A 41 -1.40 1.58 -10.37
N GLU A 42 -0.50 0.85 -11.04
CA GLU A 42 0.85 0.59 -10.57
C GLU A 42 1.85 1.55 -11.22
N CYS A 43 2.79 2.06 -10.43
CA CYS A 43 3.85 2.94 -10.95
C CYS A 43 4.86 2.13 -11.77
N THR A 44 4.98 2.44 -13.06
CA THR A 44 5.87 1.72 -13.97
C THR A 44 7.17 2.44 -14.29
N ALA A 45 7.16 3.76 -14.21
CA ALA A 45 8.34 4.57 -14.48
C ALA A 45 8.34 5.87 -13.69
N ILE A 46 9.53 6.35 -13.37
CA ILE A 46 9.78 7.66 -12.76
C ILE A 46 10.83 8.35 -13.62
N SER A 47 10.58 9.60 -13.99
CA SER A 47 11.52 10.40 -14.77
C SER A 47 12.83 10.68 -14.01
N THR A 48 13.90 11.00 -14.74
CA THR A 48 15.21 11.33 -14.15
C THR A 48 15.16 12.57 -13.26
N ASP A 49 14.34 13.54 -13.58
CA ASP A 49 14.10 14.73 -12.76
C ASP A 49 13.20 14.49 -11.55
N LYS A 50 12.63 13.27 -11.46
CA LYS A 50 11.71 12.83 -10.39
C LYS A 50 10.44 13.68 -10.26
N LYS A 51 10.03 14.33 -11.33
CA LYS A 51 8.78 15.13 -11.35
C LYS A 51 7.66 14.47 -12.11
N THR A 52 7.96 13.46 -12.92
CA THR A 52 6.96 12.77 -13.74
C THR A 52 6.94 11.29 -13.41
N ILE A 53 5.75 10.75 -13.21
CA ILE A 53 5.53 9.31 -13.02
C ILE A 53 4.62 8.78 -14.10
N THR A 54 4.87 7.54 -14.51
CA THR A 54 4.00 6.79 -15.43
C THR A 54 3.33 5.66 -14.66
N VAL A 55 2.03 5.54 -14.81
CA VAL A 55 1.19 4.58 -14.10
C VAL A 55 0.48 3.68 -15.11
N ASP A 56 0.56 2.38 -14.93
CA ASP A 56 -0.21 1.39 -15.69
C ASP A 56 -1.60 1.24 -15.08
N VAL A 57 -2.62 1.61 -15.82
CA VAL A 57 -4.03 1.51 -15.38
C VAL A 57 -4.68 0.17 -15.72
N GLY A 58 -3.94 -0.72 -16.39
CA GLY A 58 -4.45 -2.00 -16.84
C GLY A 58 -5.25 -1.90 -18.15
N SER A 59 -5.40 -3.02 -18.83
CA SER A 59 -6.20 -3.11 -20.04
C SER A 59 -7.67 -3.40 -19.71
N GLY A 60 -8.58 -2.69 -20.35
CA GLY A 60 -10.02 -2.95 -20.27
C GLY A 60 -10.72 -2.41 -19.01
N THR A 61 -10.05 -1.66 -18.18
CA THR A 61 -10.65 -1.00 -17.00
C THR A 61 -10.81 0.49 -17.22
N THR A 62 -12.03 0.99 -17.11
CA THR A 62 -12.28 2.43 -17.06
C THR A 62 -12.00 2.89 -15.64
N ARG A 63 -10.84 3.52 -15.42
CA ARG A 63 -10.49 4.10 -14.13
C ARG A 63 -10.62 5.62 -14.19
N GLN A 64 -11.01 6.20 -13.06
CA GLN A 64 -11.07 7.64 -12.94
C GLN A 64 -9.64 8.22 -12.96
N THR A 65 -9.47 9.32 -13.67
CA THR A 65 -8.21 10.06 -13.74
C THR A 65 -8.29 11.26 -12.81
N PRO A 66 -7.24 11.55 -12.03
CA PRO A 66 -7.23 12.74 -11.19
C PRO A 66 -7.18 14.02 -12.02
N THR A 67 -7.75 15.06 -11.47
CA THR A 67 -7.66 16.43 -11.96
C THR A 67 -6.56 17.19 -11.23
N THR A 68 -6.28 18.43 -11.65
CA THR A 68 -5.27 19.29 -10.99
C THR A 68 -5.60 19.65 -9.55
N SER A 69 -6.87 19.50 -9.15
CA SER A 69 -7.34 19.78 -7.78
C SER A 69 -7.25 18.56 -6.85
N ASP A 70 -6.95 17.38 -7.38
CA ASP A 70 -6.94 16.14 -6.62
C ASP A 70 -5.56 15.89 -6.03
N PHE A 71 -5.53 15.21 -4.89
CA PHE A 71 -4.30 14.86 -4.22
C PHE A 71 -3.86 13.46 -4.60
N VAL A 72 -2.70 13.34 -5.27
CA VAL A 72 -2.12 12.05 -5.69
C VAL A 72 -1.15 11.56 -4.62
N PHE A 73 -1.27 10.30 -4.24
CA PHE A 73 -0.39 9.65 -3.28
C PHE A 73 -0.12 8.19 -3.68
N PHE A 74 0.84 7.55 -3.03
CA PHE A 74 1.17 6.15 -3.31
C PHE A 74 1.19 5.32 -2.03
N GLY A 75 0.91 4.04 -2.19
CA GLY A 75 1.02 3.03 -1.14
C GLY A 75 1.94 1.90 -1.58
N LYS A 76 2.61 1.26 -0.62
CA LYS A 76 3.43 0.09 -0.89
C LYS A 76 2.57 -1.10 -1.33
N ASN A 77 3.08 -1.87 -2.28
CA ASN A 77 2.40 -3.06 -2.76
C ASN A 77 2.52 -4.17 -1.71
N ASN A 78 1.39 -4.61 -1.17
CA ASN A 78 1.35 -5.65 -0.15
C ASN A 78 1.73 -7.05 -0.67
N LYS A 79 1.77 -7.25 -1.98
CA LYS A 79 2.10 -8.55 -2.58
C LYS A 79 3.52 -9.00 -2.29
N ILE A 80 4.44 -8.10 -2.00
CA ILE A 80 5.84 -8.43 -1.70
C ILE A 80 5.98 -9.13 -0.36
N ASN A 81 5.14 -8.80 0.61
CA ASN A 81 5.22 -9.35 1.97
C ASN A 81 4.36 -10.59 2.18
N SER A 82 3.46 -10.92 1.25
CA SER A 82 2.57 -12.06 1.39
C SER A 82 3.24 -13.41 1.19
N SER A 83 4.39 -13.46 0.52
CA SER A 83 5.15 -14.69 0.29
C SER A 83 6.19 -15.00 1.37
N ALA A 84 6.56 -14.03 2.22
CA ALA A 84 7.59 -14.19 3.24
C ALA A 84 7.10 -14.89 4.52
N LEU A 85 5.81 -15.07 4.68
CA LEU A 85 5.18 -15.68 5.87
C LEU A 85 4.69 -17.11 5.66
N LEU A 86 5.22 -17.79 4.67
CA LEU A 86 4.92 -19.21 4.43
C LEU A 86 5.54 -20.09 5.55
N GLY A 87 4.68 -20.64 6.40
CA GLY A 87 5.03 -21.63 7.40
C GLY A 87 5.14 -21.14 8.85
N TYR A 88 4.95 -19.87 9.13
CA TYR A 88 4.96 -19.35 10.49
C TYR A 88 3.68 -18.58 10.80
N TYR A 89 3.08 -18.88 11.93
CA TYR A 89 1.97 -18.13 12.47
C TYR A 89 2.11 -17.97 13.98
N ALA A 90 1.56 -16.92 14.53
CA ALA A 90 1.46 -16.73 15.97
C ALA A 90 0.00 -16.85 16.40
N GLU A 91 -0.25 -17.71 17.36
CA GLU A 91 -1.56 -17.85 17.99
C GLU A 91 -1.50 -17.24 19.40
N VAL A 92 -2.37 -16.29 19.67
CA VAL A 92 -2.49 -15.65 20.97
C VAL A 92 -3.82 -16.06 21.59
N THR A 93 -3.77 -16.79 22.70
CA THR A 93 -4.95 -17.19 23.45
C THR A 93 -4.97 -16.45 24.79
N MET A 94 -6.04 -15.73 25.05
CA MET A 94 -6.28 -15.04 26.31
C MET A 94 -7.47 -15.69 27.02
N LYS A 95 -7.27 -16.06 28.28
CA LYS A 95 -8.32 -16.66 29.10
C LYS A 95 -8.46 -15.91 30.43
N THR A 96 -9.70 -15.68 30.85
CA THR A 96 -9.98 -15.24 32.21
C THR A 96 -10.16 -16.45 33.12
N LEU A 97 -9.76 -16.32 34.37
CA LEU A 97 -10.05 -17.33 35.36
C LEU A 97 -11.56 -17.35 35.63
N SER A 98 -12.16 -18.53 35.63
CA SER A 98 -13.61 -18.74 35.67
C SER A 98 -14.29 -18.32 36.99
N ASP A 99 -13.50 -18.01 38.02
CA ASP A 99 -14.01 -17.69 39.38
C ASP A 99 -14.39 -16.22 39.57
N PHE A 100 -14.08 -15.37 38.57
CA PHE A 100 -14.40 -13.93 38.62
C PHE A 100 -15.57 -13.59 37.72
N ARG A 101 -16.78 -13.74 38.21
CA ARG A 101 -18.02 -13.48 37.44
C ARG A 101 -18.25 -11.99 37.11
N THR A 102 -17.48 -11.09 37.66
CA THR A 102 -17.65 -9.64 37.52
C THR A 102 -16.50 -8.94 36.89
N THR A 103 -15.47 -9.68 36.39
CA THR A 103 -14.29 -9.10 35.74
C THR A 103 -14.49 -9.09 34.24
N GLU A 104 -14.61 -7.91 33.69
CA GLU A 104 -14.55 -7.70 32.22
C GLU A 104 -13.10 -7.60 31.80
N MET A 105 -12.76 -8.26 30.68
CA MET A 105 -11.45 -8.17 30.06
C MET A 105 -11.58 -7.58 28.68
N GLU A 106 -10.83 -6.53 28.42
CA GLU A 106 -10.82 -5.84 27.15
C GLU A 106 -9.43 -5.90 26.53
N LEU A 107 -9.37 -6.33 25.25
CA LEU A 107 -8.15 -6.37 24.47
C LEU A 107 -8.05 -5.09 23.63
N PHE A 108 -7.09 -4.21 23.93
CA PHE A 108 -6.89 -2.95 23.21
C PHE A 108 -6.02 -3.11 21.98
N SER A 109 -4.98 -3.93 22.04
CA SER A 109 -4.10 -4.17 20.89
C SER A 109 -3.27 -5.44 21.06
N VAL A 110 -2.90 -6.04 19.94
CA VAL A 110 -1.89 -7.10 19.85
C VAL A 110 -0.83 -6.66 18.86
N GLY A 111 0.43 -6.67 19.26
CA GLY A 111 1.56 -6.37 18.39
C GLY A 111 2.54 -7.52 18.35
N ALA A 112 3.16 -7.75 17.21
CA ALA A 112 4.22 -8.74 17.06
C ALA A 112 5.37 -8.16 16.25
N ASN A 113 6.60 -8.38 16.74
CA ASN A 113 7.82 -8.11 16.01
C ASN A 113 8.40 -9.43 15.50
N ILE A 114 8.55 -9.56 14.20
CA ILE A 114 9.11 -10.76 13.57
C ILE A 114 10.45 -10.38 12.97
N SER A 115 11.51 -11.05 13.41
CA SER A 115 12.83 -10.94 12.81
C SER A 115 13.20 -12.26 12.17
N GLU A 116 13.49 -12.23 10.88
CA GLU A 116 14.00 -13.38 10.16
C GLU A 116 15.53 -13.38 10.25
N SER A 117 16.09 -14.46 10.79
CA SER A 117 17.55 -14.64 10.76
C SER A 117 17.94 -15.16 9.39
N SER A 118 18.61 -14.34 8.60
CA SER A 118 19.27 -14.79 7.37
C SER A 118 20.45 -15.69 7.74
N LYS A 119 20.43 -16.90 7.25
CA LYS A 119 21.61 -17.77 7.28
C LYS A 119 22.49 -17.50 6.09
#